data_d1e9cb6f14c1babe8eed4a460d543c52
#
_entry.id   d1e9cb6f14c1babe8eed4a460d543c52
#
_cell.length_a   1.000
_cell.length_b   1.000
_cell.length_c   1.000
_cell.angle_alpha   90.00
_cell.angle_beta   90.00
_cell.angle_gamma   90.00
#
_symmetry.space_group_name_H-M   'P 1'
#
loop_
_entity.id
_entity.type
_entity.pdbx_description
1 polymer ?
#
loop_
_entity_poly.entity_id
_entity_poly.type
_entity_poly.pdbx_seq_one_letter_code
_entity_poly.pdbx_strand_id
1 'polypeptide(L)'
;MLRVGRISYLNVEPFFHAFPWPIAESLPPRALGEAVAGGRVDAGPLALADCLRLEGTVTRLPFGIVGPTRGQSVLLFSDRPMAELGGRRIAVTGETSTSVRLMRILLAFRDEVPAPVLVGLDDAADAQLVIGDAALRLRRGPWPRRYCYDLGEEWTTWTGHPMVFAAWAVHVVHSSPRS
;
A
#
# COMPACT_ATOMS: atom_id res chain seq x y z
N MET A 1 18.52 15.08 -14.95
CA MET A 1 17.79 13.92 -15.50
C MET A 1 16.80 13.49 -14.42
N LEU A 2 15.53 13.21 -14.77
CA LEU A 2 14.50 12.75 -13.82
C LEU A 2 14.86 11.36 -13.26
N ARG A 3 14.91 11.24 -11.94
CA ARG A 3 15.19 9.97 -11.25
C ARG A 3 13.88 9.28 -10.95
N VAL A 4 13.58 8.24 -11.71
CA VAL A 4 12.32 7.50 -11.56
C VAL A 4 12.53 6.32 -10.61
N GLY A 5 11.68 6.24 -9.59
CA GLY A 5 11.61 5.10 -8.70
C GLY A 5 10.51 4.13 -9.08
N ARG A 6 10.66 2.88 -8.68
CA ARG A 6 9.72 1.80 -8.92
C ARG A 6 9.39 1.07 -7.63
N ILE A 7 8.14 0.67 -7.45
CA ILE A 7 7.79 -0.34 -6.44
C ILE A 7 8.30 -1.71 -6.90
N SER A 8 8.90 -2.47 -5.99
CA SER A 8 9.57 -3.75 -6.29
C SER A 8 8.61 -4.95 -6.38
N TYR A 9 7.31 -4.73 -6.67
CA TYR A 9 6.29 -5.78 -6.77
C TYR A 9 5.80 -5.99 -8.19
N LEU A 10 5.33 -7.21 -8.49
CA LEU A 10 4.81 -7.60 -9.80
C LEU A 10 3.63 -6.76 -10.30
N ASN A 11 2.79 -6.25 -9.38
CA ASN A 11 1.60 -5.47 -9.75
C ASN A 11 1.92 -4.12 -10.42
N VAL A 12 3.16 -3.65 -10.39
CA VAL A 12 3.58 -2.43 -11.08
C VAL A 12 4.24 -2.70 -12.45
N GLU A 13 4.53 -3.96 -12.79
CA GLU A 13 5.18 -4.32 -14.06
C GLU A 13 4.52 -3.69 -15.30
N PRO A 14 3.18 -3.57 -15.40
CA PRO A 14 2.54 -2.93 -16.55
C PRO A 14 2.99 -1.49 -16.79
N PHE A 15 3.40 -0.75 -15.76
CA PHE A 15 3.91 0.61 -15.91
C PHE A 15 5.35 0.66 -16.40
N PHE A 16 6.12 -0.41 -16.17
CA PHE A 16 7.55 -0.45 -16.43
C PHE A 16 7.93 -1.35 -17.60
N HIS A 17 6.95 -2.05 -18.19
CA HIS A 17 7.18 -2.79 -19.42
C HIS A 17 7.53 -1.82 -20.56
N ALA A 18 8.72 -2.02 -21.15
CA ALA A 18 9.27 -1.11 -22.17
C ALA A 18 9.40 0.36 -21.71
N PHE A 19 9.57 0.60 -20.40
CA PHE A 19 9.78 1.93 -19.88
C PHE A 19 11.08 2.55 -20.41
N PRO A 20 11.06 3.74 -21.05
CA PRO A 20 12.17 4.22 -21.87
C PRO A 20 13.32 4.86 -21.05
N TRP A 21 13.13 5.04 -19.73
CA TRP A 21 14.13 5.68 -18.87
C TRP A 21 14.71 4.71 -17.85
N PRO A 22 15.96 4.92 -17.41
CA PRO A 22 16.55 4.12 -16.36
C PRO A 22 15.78 4.28 -15.04
N ILE A 23 15.60 3.17 -14.33
CA ILE A 23 15.03 3.16 -12.98
C ILE A 23 16.16 3.50 -12.00
N ALA A 24 15.98 4.57 -11.24
CA ALA A 24 16.97 5.02 -10.26
C ALA A 24 17.00 4.11 -9.01
N GLU A 25 15.81 3.76 -8.49
CA GLU A 25 15.68 2.88 -7.33
C GLU A 25 14.46 1.95 -7.51
N SER A 26 14.60 0.69 -7.08
CA SER A 26 13.48 -0.26 -6.99
C SER A 26 13.31 -0.64 -5.52
N LEU A 27 12.23 -0.19 -4.90
CA LEU A 27 12.04 -0.20 -3.44
C LEU A 27 10.63 -0.70 -3.05
N PRO A 28 10.46 -1.24 -1.83
CA PRO A 28 9.14 -1.43 -1.26
C PRO A 28 8.36 -0.10 -1.16
N PRO A 29 7.01 -0.13 -1.11
CA PRO A 29 6.18 1.08 -1.17
C PRO A 29 6.56 2.16 -0.17
N ARG A 30 6.78 1.81 1.10
CA ARG A 30 7.16 2.75 2.16
C ARG A 30 8.53 3.37 1.91
N ALA A 31 9.52 2.54 1.57
CA ALA A 31 10.88 3.01 1.30
C ALA A 31 10.93 3.93 0.07
N LEU A 32 10.09 3.69 -0.94
CA LEU A 32 9.95 4.59 -2.09
C LEU A 32 9.39 5.95 -1.68
N GLY A 33 8.38 5.98 -0.81
CA GLY A 33 7.85 7.23 -0.24
C GLY A 33 8.90 8.01 0.54
N GLU A 34 9.77 7.32 1.30
CA GLU A 34 10.91 7.92 2.02
C GLU A 34 12.00 8.42 1.05
N ALA A 35 12.25 7.69 -0.05
CA ALA A 35 13.21 8.11 -1.08
C ALA A 35 12.77 9.39 -1.80
N VAL A 36 11.47 9.55 -2.07
CA VAL A 36 10.91 10.79 -2.64
C VAL A 36 10.99 11.92 -1.61
N ALA A 37 10.57 11.69 -0.38
CA ALA A 37 10.65 12.69 0.69
C ALA A 37 12.08 13.20 0.92
N GLY A 38 13.07 12.31 0.82
CA GLY A 38 14.49 12.62 0.95
C GLY A 38 15.15 13.14 -0.34
N GLY A 39 14.40 13.34 -1.42
CA GLY A 39 14.91 13.87 -2.68
C GLY A 39 15.86 12.93 -3.44
N ARG A 40 15.86 11.62 -3.16
CA ARG A 40 16.63 10.62 -3.93
C ARG A 40 15.92 10.19 -5.20
N VAL A 41 14.59 10.22 -5.21
CA VAL A 41 13.71 9.88 -6.32
C VAL A 41 12.82 11.09 -6.62
N ASP A 42 12.63 11.39 -7.90
CA ASP A 42 11.85 12.55 -8.35
C ASP A 42 10.42 12.16 -8.78
N ALA A 43 10.21 10.94 -9.25
CA ALA A 43 8.91 10.47 -9.74
C ALA A 43 8.74 8.96 -9.59
N GLY A 44 7.49 8.51 -9.47
CA GLY A 44 7.15 7.07 -9.44
C GLY A 44 5.78 6.79 -8.85
N PRO A 45 5.36 5.51 -8.79
CA PRO A 45 4.11 5.11 -8.18
C PRO A 45 4.26 5.14 -6.64
N LEU A 46 3.79 6.19 -6.00
CA LEU A 46 3.81 6.32 -4.54
C LEU A 46 2.56 5.70 -3.92
N ALA A 47 2.72 5.05 -2.78
CA ALA A 47 1.59 4.64 -1.95
C ALA A 47 0.67 5.85 -1.68
N LEU A 48 -0.66 5.68 -1.79
CA LEU A 48 -1.60 6.80 -1.65
C LEU A 48 -1.39 7.54 -0.32
N ALA A 49 -1.14 6.81 0.76
CA ALA A 49 -0.86 7.41 2.06
C ALA A 49 0.38 8.32 2.07
N ASP A 50 1.39 8.00 1.25
CA ASP A 50 2.57 8.84 1.09
C ASP A 50 2.30 10.03 0.17
N CYS A 51 1.49 9.86 -0.87
CA CYS A 51 1.01 10.99 -1.67
C CYS A 51 0.28 12.04 -0.82
N LEU A 52 -0.56 11.60 0.13
CA LEU A 52 -1.28 12.49 1.05
C LEU A 52 -0.33 13.14 2.06
N ARG A 53 0.62 12.37 2.60
CA ARG A 53 1.62 12.89 3.55
C ARG A 53 2.55 13.93 2.91
N LEU A 54 2.85 13.77 1.62
CA LEU A 54 3.73 14.65 0.85
C LEU A 54 2.95 15.69 0.03
N GLU A 55 1.68 15.97 0.39
CA GLU A 55 0.90 17.01 -0.25
C GLU A 55 1.63 18.35 -0.23
N GLY A 56 1.67 19.04 -1.38
CA GLY A 56 2.48 20.24 -1.58
C GLY A 56 3.96 19.97 -1.99
N THR A 57 4.47 18.77 -1.73
CA THR A 57 5.82 18.36 -2.17
C THR A 57 5.78 17.56 -3.48
N VAL A 58 4.67 16.85 -3.72
CA VAL A 58 4.47 16.07 -4.94
C VAL A 58 3.17 16.47 -5.64
N THR A 59 3.17 16.39 -6.96
CA THR A 59 1.95 16.45 -7.80
C THR A 59 1.56 15.05 -8.22
N ARG A 60 0.32 14.67 -7.95
CA ARG A 60 -0.24 13.38 -8.38
C ARG A 60 -0.68 13.45 -9.84
N LEU A 61 -0.36 12.41 -10.59
CA LEU A 61 -0.86 12.21 -11.95
C LEU A 61 -2.17 11.39 -11.91
N PRO A 62 -3.03 11.48 -12.94
CA PRO A 62 -4.36 10.88 -12.93
C PRO A 62 -4.36 9.37 -13.27
N PHE A 63 -3.33 8.65 -12.85
CA PHE A 63 -3.24 7.20 -13.01
C PHE A 63 -2.43 6.57 -11.86
N GLY A 64 -2.65 5.28 -11.62
CA GLY A 64 -2.04 4.60 -10.49
C GLY A 64 -2.48 3.14 -10.35
N ILE A 65 -2.31 2.59 -9.17
CA ILE A 65 -2.71 1.23 -8.82
C ILE A 65 -4.06 1.32 -8.12
N VAL A 66 -5.10 0.91 -8.84
CA VAL A 66 -6.48 0.87 -8.35
C VAL A 66 -6.88 -0.59 -8.18
N GLY A 67 -7.35 -0.95 -6.99
CA GLY A 67 -7.88 -2.27 -6.72
C GLY A 67 -9.23 -2.45 -7.41
N PRO A 68 -9.38 -3.46 -8.31
CA PRO A 68 -10.70 -3.90 -8.73
C PRO A 68 -11.43 -4.56 -7.55
N THR A 69 -12.68 -4.94 -7.74
CA THR A 69 -13.53 -5.63 -6.75
C THR A 69 -12.89 -6.90 -6.13
N ARG A 70 -11.78 -7.39 -6.70
CA ARG A 70 -10.96 -8.50 -6.18
C ARG A 70 -9.49 -8.24 -6.46
N GLY A 71 -8.82 -7.48 -5.58
CA GLY A 71 -7.43 -7.02 -5.75
C GLY A 71 -6.38 -8.10 -5.61
N GLN A 72 -6.43 -9.06 -4.80
CA GLN A 72 -5.53 -10.20 -4.60
C GLN A 72 -4.14 -9.92 -3.97
N SER A 73 -3.71 -8.68 -3.84
CA SER A 73 -2.35 -8.35 -3.39
C SER A 73 -2.28 -7.58 -2.07
N VAL A 74 -3.42 -7.40 -1.39
CA VAL A 74 -3.49 -6.79 -0.04
C VAL A 74 -4.48 -7.60 0.79
N LEU A 75 -3.96 -8.58 1.52
CA LEU A 75 -4.75 -9.60 2.19
C LEU A 75 -4.53 -9.56 3.70
N LEU A 76 -5.63 -9.60 4.47
CA LEU A 76 -5.62 -9.81 5.90
C LEU A 76 -6.03 -11.27 6.17
N PHE A 77 -5.09 -12.07 6.65
CA PHE A 77 -5.35 -13.41 7.15
C PHE A 77 -5.62 -13.36 8.65
N SER A 78 -6.68 -14.01 9.11
CA SER A 78 -7.10 -13.93 10.51
C SER A 78 -7.64 -15.25 11.04
N ASP A 79 -7.46 -15.50 12.33
CA ASP A 79 -8.07 -16.63 13.04
C ASP A 79 -9.47 -16.31 13.55
N ARG A 80 -9.91 -15.04 13.43
CA ARG A 80 -11.18 -14.49 13.86
C ARG A 80 -11.86 -13.70 12.76
N PRO A 81 -13.18 -13.51 12.80
CA PRO A 81 -13.86 -12.50 11.99
C PRO A 81 -13.22 -11.11 12.15
N MET A 82 -13.21 -10.31 11.08
CA MET A 82 -12.58 -8.98 11.08
C MET A 82 -13.18 -8.07 12.16
N ALA A 83 -14.49 -8.14 12.39
CA ALA A 83 -15.19 -7.40 13.44
C ALA A 83 -14.78 -7.79 14.89
N GLU A 84 -14.02 -8.87 15.09
CA GLU A 84 -13.50 -9.30 16.39
C GLU A 84 -12.01 -8.94 16.59
N LEU A 85 -11.42 -8.19 15.67
CA LEU A 85 -10.00 -7.84 15.72
C LEU A 85 -9.70 -6.57 16.53
N GLY A 86 -10.71 -5.94 17.10
CA GLY A 86 -10.53 -4.78 18.00
C GLY A 86 -9.61 -5.11 19.19
N GLY A 87 -8.57 -4.30 19.40
CA GLY A 87 -7.57 -4.51 20.44
C GLY A 87 -6.67 -5.73 20.28
N ARG A 88 -6.86 -6.54 19.23
CA ARG A 88 -6.06 -7.75 18.96
C ARG A 88 -4.72 -7.41 18.32
N ARG A 89 -3.80 -8.37 18.38
CA ARG A 89 -2.48 -8.25 17.76
C ARG A 89 -2.56 -8.60 16.29
N ILE A 90 -2.13 -7.66 15.43
CA ILE A 90 -2.08 -7.87 13.98
C ILE A 90 -0.63 -7.70 13.52
N ALA A 91 -0.06 -8.75 12.96
CA ALA A 91 1.28 -8.74 12.37
C ALA A 91 1.26 -7.97 11.05
N VAL A 92 2.20 -7.04 10.88
CA VAL A 92 2.32 -6.21 9.69
C VAL A 92 3.78 -6.13 9.22
N THR A 93 3.98 -6.07 7.91
CA THR A 93 5.31 -5.76 7.36
C THR A 93 5.62 -4.28 7.48
N GLY A 94 6.88 -3.94 7.69
CA GLY A 94 7.37 -2.56 7.65
C GLY A 94 7.30 -1.90 6.27
N GLU A 95 7.04 -2.67 5.21
CA GLU A 95 7.04 -2.21 3.82
C GLU A 95 5.76 -1.46 3.40
N THR A 96 4.68 -1.60 4.15
CA THR A 96 3.37 -1.04 3.80
C THR A 96 3.14 0.35 4.37
N SER A 97 2.47 1.20 3.61
CA SER A 97 2.02 2.53 4.01
C SER A 97 0.49 2.66 3.93
N THR A 98 -0.09 2.48 2.74
CA THR A 98 -1.54 2.59 2.50
C THR A 98 -2.33 1.45 3.15
N SER A 99 -1.86 0.19 3.03
CA SER A 99 -2.64 -0.98 3.43
C SER A 99 -2.91 -1.05 4.94
N VAL A 100 -1.94 -0.65 5.77
CA VAL A 100 -2.13 -0.55 7.23
C VAL A 100 -3.17 0.50 7.59
N ARG A 101 -3.16 1.65 6.90
CA ARG A 101 -4.18 2.70 7.13
C ARG A 101 -5.56 2.24 6.69
N LEU A 102 -5.65 1.59 5.52
CA LEU A 102 -6.92 1.00 5.03
C LEU A 102 -7.50 0.00 6.03
N MET A 103 -6.68 -0.94 6.52
CA MET A 103 -7.10 -1.89 7.55
C MET A 103 -7.65 -1.18 8.80
N ARG A 104 -6.93 -0.16 9.29
CA ARG A 104 -7.38 0.62 10.45
C ARG A 104 -8.68 1.37 10.20
N ILE A 105 -8.87 1.92 9.00
CA ILE A 105 -10.10 2.61 8.60
C ILE A 105 -11.27 1.62 8.58
N LEU A 106 -11.10 0.45 7.96
CA LEU A 106 -12.13 -0.58 7.94
C LEU A 106 -12.53 -1.03 9.36
N LEU A 107 -11.56 -1.31 10.20
CA LEU A 107 -11.82 -1.70 11.59
C LEU A 107 -12.51 -0.59 12.39
N ALA A 108 -12.08 0.66 12.25
CA ALA A 108 -12.59 1.77 13.05
C ALA A 108 -13.96 2.29 12.59
N PHE A 109 -14.22 2.35 11.28
CA PHE A 109 -15.38 3.05 10.72
C PHE A 109 -16.42 2.13 10.10
N ARG A 110 -16.04 0.94 9.64
CA ARG A 110 -17.00 -0.06 9.16
C ARG A 110 -17.39 -1.03 10.26
N ASP A 111 -16.40 -1.56 10.98
CA ASP A 111 -16.62 -2.59 12.01
C ASP A 111 -16.81 -1.98 13.42
N GLU A 112 -16.51 -0.70 13.58
CA GLU A 112 -16.66 0.07 14.82
C GLU A 112 -15.94 -0.54 16.03
N VAL A 113 -14.76 -1.14 15.79
CA VAL A 113 -13.97 -1.81 16.82
C VAL A 113 -12.74 -0.99 17.22
N PRO A 114 -12.21 -1.18 18.45
CA PRO A 114 -11.01 -0.49 18.91
C PRO A 114 -9.80 -0.75 18.00
N ALA A 115 -8.86 0.19 17.99
CA ALA A 115 -7.64 0.06 17.19
C ALA A 115 -6.86 -1.21 17.58
N PRO A 116 -6.35 -1.99 16.61
CA PRO A 116 -5.54 -3.17 16.87
C PRO A 116 -4.14 -2.77 17.35
N VAL A 117 -3.48 -3.70 18.03
CA VAL A 117 -2.05 -3.61 18.37
C VAL A 117 -1.25 -4.12 17.18
N LEU A 118 -0.46 -3.26 16.53
CA LEU A 118 0.40 -3.67 15.44
C LEU A 118 1.71 -4.26 15.98
N VAL A 119 2.12 -5.39 15.40
CA VAL A 119 3.33 -6.14 15.79
C VAL A 119 4.13 -6.52 14.55
N GLY A 120 5.38 -6.93 14.73
CA GLY A 120 6.24 -7.45 13.65
C GLY A 120 5.75 -8.79 13.12
N LEU A 121 6.26 -9.19 11.94
CA LEU A 121 5.84 -10.45 11.29
C LEU A 121 6.22 -11.71 12.10
N ASP A 122 7.28 -11.62 12.90
CA ASP A 122 7.80 -12.75 13.72
C ASP A 122 7.11 -12.83 15.10
N ASP A 123 6.25 -11.86 15.42
CA ASP A 123 5.53 -11.83 16.68
C ASP A 123 4.27 -12.68 16.64
N ALA A 124 3.88 -13.23 17.79
CA ALA A 124 2.58 -13.88 17.93
C ALA A 124 1.44 -12.89 17.70
N ALA A 125 0.51 -13.23 16.81
CA ALA A 125 -0.60 -12.36 16.40
C ALA A 125 -1.88 -13.15 16.06
N ASP A 126 -3.05 -12.53 16.24
CA ASP A 126 -4.37 -13.08 15.88
C ASP A 126 -4.65 -12.96 14.37
N ALA A 127 -3.98 -12.02 13.71
CA ALA A 127 -4.10 -11.79 12.26
C ALA A 127 -2.76 -11.31 11.66
N GLN A 128 -2.66 -11.38 10.33
CA GLN A 128 -1.48 -10.95 9.59
C GLN A 128 -1.90 -10.21 8.32
N LEU A 129 -1.40 -9.00 8.15
CA LEU A 129 -1.54 -8.23 6.91
C LEU A 129 -0.37 -8.52 5.97
N VAL A 130 -0.67 -9.06 4.81
CA VAL A 130 0.31 -9.43 3.78
C VAL A 130 0.04 -8.65 2.50
N ILE A 131 1.10 -8.14 1.87
CA ILE A 131 0.98 -7.33 0.66
C ILE A 131 1.89 -7.84 -0.47
N GLY A 132 1.62 -7.36 -1.69
CA GLY A 132 2.45 -7.59 -2.87
C GLY A 132 2.56 -9.07 -3.25
N ASP A 133 3.75 -9.47 -3.68
CA ASP A 133 4.01 -10.81 -4.20
C ASP A 133 3.80 -11.91 -3.16
N ALA A 134 4.04 -11.63 -1.89
CA ALA A 134 3.77 -12.56 -0.80
C ALA A 134 2.26 -12.86 -0.67
N ALA A 135 1.41 -11.84 -0.79
CA ALA A 135 -0.03 -12.01 -0.79
C ALA A 135 -0.51 -12.84 -2.00
N LEU A 136 0.02 -12.56 -3.19
CA LEU A 136 -0.29 -13.31 -4.42
C LEU A 136 0.07 -14.80 -4.29
N ARG A 137 1.19 -15.12 -3.64
CA ARG A 137 1.59 -16.51 -3.38
C ARG A 137 0.65 -17.20 -2.39
N LEU A 138 0.37 -16.57 -1.25
CA LEU A 138 -0.47 -17.14 -0.20
C LEU A 138 -1.93 -17.33 -0.64
N ARG A 139 -2.44 -16.50 -1.53
CA ARG A 139 -3.80 -16.66 -2.04
C ARG A 139 -4.02 -17.96 -2.82
N ARG A 140 -2.99 -18.48 -3.48
CA ARG A 140 -3.07 -19.71 -4.31
C ARG A 140 -2.94 -21.01 -3.53
N GLY A 141 -2.37 -20.94 -2.34
CA GLY A 141 -2.09 -22.11 -1.51
C GLY A 141 -3.12 -22.31 -0.38
N PRO A 142 -2.87 -23.22 0.52
CA PRO A 142 -3.66 -23.28 1.75
C PRO A 142 -3.44 -21.99 2.52
N TRP A 143 -4.52 -21.36 2.95
CA TRP A 143 -4.45 -20.14 3.74
C TRP A 143 -3.77 -20.42 5.08
N PRO A 144 -2.91 -19.51 5.55
CA PRO A 144 -2.20 -19.72 6.81
C PRO A 144 -3.12 -19.61 8.04
N ARG A 145 -4.36 -19.07 7.86
CA ARG A 145 -5.34 -18.83 8.90
C ARG A 145 -6.76 -19.12 8.39
N ARG A 146 -7.72 -19.13 9.31
CA ARG A 146 -9.12 -19.49 9.04
C ARG A 146 -9.83 -18.54 8.06
N TYR A 147 -9.55 -17.24 8.15
CA TYR A 147 -10.20 -16.20 7.34
C TYR A 147 -9.18 -15.49 6.46
N CYS A 148 -9.62 -15.07 5.28
CA CYS A 148 -8.85 -14.25 4.36
C CYS A 148 -9.74 -13.13 3.82
N TYR A 149 -9.35 -11.89 4.08
CA TYR A 149 -10.03 -10.68 3.63
C TYR A 149 -9.16 -9.94 2.63
N ASP A 150 -9.69 -9.65 1.45
CA ASP A 150 -9.08 -8.73 0.49
C ASP A 150 -9.50 -7.30 0.86
N LEU A 151 -8.57 -6.49 1.33
CA LEU A 151 -8.91 -5.16 1.85
C LEU A 151 -9.44 -4.21 0.76
N GLY A 152 -9.11 -4.42 -0.52
CA GLY A 152 -9.68 -3.67 -1.63
C GLY A 152 -11.16 -4.05 -1.87
N GLU A 153 -11.48 -5.35 -1.79
CA GLU A 153 -12.86 -5.86 -1.88
C GLU A 153 -13.70 -5.38 -0.68
N GLU A 154 -13.16 -5.45 0.53
CA GLU A 154 -13.81 -4.97 1.75
C GLU A 154 -14.13 -3.46 1.67
N TRP A 155 -13.19 -2.66 1.17
CA TRP A 155 -13.39 -1.24 0.92
C TRP A 155 -14.48 -0.98 -0.12
N THR A 156 -14.43 -1.67 -1.26
CA THR A 156 -15.39 -1.48 -2.35
C THR A 156 -16.79 -1.91 -1.93
N THR A 157 -16.91 -3.00 -1.19
CA THR A 157 -18.20 -3.49 -0.66
C THR A 157 -18.82 -2.47 0.30
N TRP A 158 -18.01 -1.84 1.15
CA TRP A 158 -18.48 -0.88 2.13
C TRP A 158 -18.81 0.49 1.51
N THR A 159 -17.95 1.00 0.62
CA THR A 159 -18.05 2.38 0.13
C THR A 159 -18.72 2.53 -1.25
N GLY A 160 -18.81 1.43 -2.01
CA GLY A 160 -19.20 1.45 -3.42
C GLY A 160 -18.14 1.99 -4.38
N HIS A 161 -16.94 2.30 -3.89
CA HIS A 161 -15.86 2.90 -4.69
C HIS A 161 -14.61 2.00 -4.74
N PRO A 162 -13.88 1.96 -5.88
CA PRO A 162 -12.63 1.23 -5.96
C PRO A 162 -11.56 1.82 -5.04
N MET A 163 -10.73 0.97 -4.44
CA MET A 163 -9.62 1.43 -3.59
C MET A 163 -8.41 1.83 -4.42
N VAL A 164 -7.91 3.04 -4.22
CA VAL A 164 -6.64 3.51 -4.79
C VAL A 164 -5.51 3.17 -3.81
N PHE A 165 -4.61 2.27 -4.19
CA PHE A 165 -3.47 1.87 -3.36
C PHE A 165 -2.23 2.73 -3.58
N ALA A 166 -2.00 3.16 -4.82
CA ALA A 166 -0.90 4.04 -5.19
C ALA A 166 -1.30 4.95 -6.34
N ALA A 167 -0.69 6.11 -6.42
CA ALA A 167 -0.81 7.02 -7.56
C ALA A 167 0.58 7.40 -8.07
N TRP A 168 0.72 7.58 -9.37
CA TRP A 168 1.93 8.20 -9.90
C TRP A 168 2.04 9.63 -9.38
N ALA A 169 3.22 9.98 -8.91
CA ALA A 169 3.51 11.29 -8.38
C ALA A 169 4.87 11.78 -8.86
N VAL A 170 4.99 13.08 -8.99
CA VAL A 170 6.22 13.77 -9.39
C VAL A 170 6.53 14.82 -8.33
N HIS A 171 7.76 14.88 -7.89
CA HIS A 171 8.25 15.90 -6.96
C HIS A 171 8.10 17.28 -7.58
N VAL A 172 7.48 18.22 -6.88
CA VAL A 172 7.36 19.61 -7.32
C VAL A 172 8.72 20.26 -7.16
N VAL A 173 9.43 20.43 -8.27
CA VAL A 173 10.62 21.27 -8.26
C VAL A 173 10.12 22.72 -8.17
N HIS A 174 10.28 23.34 -7.01
CA HIS A 174 10.11 24.78 -6.90
C HIS A 174 11.26 25.40 -7.72
N SER A 175 10.96 25.81 -8.95
CA SER A 175 11.83 26.71 -9.69
C SER A 175 11.82 28.03 -8.92
N SER A 176 12.81 28.22 -8.05
CA SER A 176 13.12 29.57 -7.56
C SER A 176 13.36 30.44 -8.79
N PRO A 177 12.72 31.61 -8.92
CA PRO A 177 13.05 32.54 -10.01
C PRO A 177 14.53 32.80 -9.91
N ARG A 178 15.27 32.54 -11.00
CA ARG A 178 16.67 32.93 -11.12
C ARG A 178 16.68 34.45 -11.03
N SER A 179 17.17 34.95 -9.92
CA SER A 179 17.54 36.37 -9.75
C SER A 179 18.66 36.77 -10.70
#